data_a696b719a5e8a3ba341cf881778f98e5
#
_entry.id   a696b719a5e8a3ba341cf881778f98e5
#
_cell.length_a   1.000
_cell.length_b   1.000
_cell.length_c   1.000
_cell.angle_alpha   90.00
_cell.angle_beta   90.00
_cell.angle_gamma   90.00
#
_symmetry.space_group_name_H-M   'P 1'
#
loop_
_entity.id
_entity.type
_entity.pdbx_description
1 polymer ?
#
loop_
_entity_poly.entity_id
_entity_poly.type
_entity_poly.pdbx_seq_one_letter_code
_entity_poly.pdbx_strand_id
1 'polypeptide(L)'
;MANAPLQSKFVHLHLHSQYSLLDGGNRLDRLVKHVKAQGMDAVAVTDHGNLHGAVEFYNLARAQDIKPILGIEAYVAPDIGNNKSDRTNREFTGVSDGGFHLVLLAENNQGWANLLKLSSDAFINGFYFKPRMDKTTLAKWTSGLIAINGHL
;
A
#
# COMPACT_ATOMS: atom_id res chain seq x y z
N MET A 1 38.93 -3.15 14.22
CA MET A 1 38.21 -3.78 13.07
C MET A 1 36.74 -3.46 13.25
N ALA A 2 36.19 -2.59 12.41
CA ALA A 2 34.76 -2.31 12.44
C ALA A 2 34.02 -3.56 11.95
N ASN A 3 33.16 -4.14 12.80
CA ASN A 3 32.30 -5.23 12.37
C ASN A 3 31.48 -4.76 11.19
N ALA A 4 31.54 -5.49 10.06
CA ALA A 4 30.60 -5.26 8.97
C ALA A 4 29.18 -5.32 9.53
N PRO A 5 28.29 -4.38 9.15
CA PRO A 5 26.92 -4.41 9.64
C PRO A 5 26.30 -5.75 9.26
N LEU A 6 25.67 -6.41 10.23
CA LEU A 6 24.91 -7.64 10.01
C LEU A 6 23.82 -7.32 8.97
N GLN A 7 23.94 -7.90 7.78
CA GLN A 7 22.91 -7.76 6.75
C GLN A 7 21.65 -8.45 7.22
N SER A 8 20.60 -7.68 7.48
CA SER A 8 19.30 -8.23 7.85
C SER A 8 18.62 -8.81 6.62
N LYS A 9 18.18 -10.07 6.71
CA LYS A 9 17.32 -10.69 5.68
C LYS A 9 15.85 -10.29 5.80
N PHE A 10 15.50 -9.48 6.80
CA PHE A 10 14.13 -9.06 7.05
C PHE A 10 13.78 -7.86 6.17
N VAL A 11 12.57 -7.87 5.63
CA VAL A 11 11.99 -6.78 4.82
C VAL A 11 10.58 -6.47 5.33
N HIS A 12 10.34 -5.22 5.71
CA HIS A 12 8.97 -4.77 5.99
C HIS A 12 8.18 -4.71 4.69
N LEU A 13 7.08 -5.48 4.59
CA LEU A 13 6.18 -5.50 3.44
C LEU A 13 4.87 -4.74 3.67
N HIS A 14 4.58 -4.35 4.91
CA HIS A 14 3.42 -3.56 5.31
C HIS A 14 3.88 -2.47 6.27
N LEU A 15 3.87 -1.22 5.80
CA LEU A 15 4.36 -0.08 6.56
C LEU A 15 3.71 1.22 6.07
N HIS A 16 3.27 2.04 7.02
CA HIS A 16 2.65 3.33 6.76
C HIS A 16 3.63 4.48 6.95
N SER A 17 3.62 5.42 6.02
CA SER A 17 4.38 6.65 6.10
C SER A 17 3.52 7.81 6.64
N GLN A 18 4.10 9.01 6.70
CA GLN A 18 3.41 10.25 7.03
C GLN A 18 2.22 10.56 6.11
N TYR A 19 2.08 9.89 4.97
CA TYR A 19 0.96 10.04 4.05
C TYR A 19 -0.26 9.17 4.42
N SER A 20 -0.13 8.30 5.41
CA SER A 20 -1.26 7.67 6.12
C SER A 20 -1.69 8.59 7.25
N LEU A 21 -2.51 9.60 6.92
CA LEU A 21 -2.94 10.62 7.87
C LEU A 21 -3.65 9.97 9.08
N LEU A 22 -3.36 10.47 10.27
CA LEU A 22 -3.84 10.08 11.60
C LEU A 22 -3.08 8.93 12.26
N ASP A 23 -2.46 7.99 11.53
CA ASP A 23 -1.78 6.83 12.12
C ASP A 23 -0.35 6.58 11.63
N GLY A 24 0.03 7.13 10.47
CA GLY A 24 1.38 6.98 9.92
C GLY A 24 2.41 7.93 10.54
N GLY A 25 3.26 7.42 11.41
CA GLY A 25 4.31 8.21 12.08
C GLY A 25 5.67 8.23 11.37
N ASN A 26 5.86 7.45 10.30
CA ASN A 26 7.14 7.29 9.64
C ASN A 26 7.37 8.37 8.57
N ARG A 27 8.24 9.33 8.85
CA ARG A 27 8.73 10.26 7.83
C ARG A 27 9.65 9.50 6.87
N LEU A 28 9.40 9.61 5.57
CA LEU A 28 10.11 8.87 4.53
C LEU A 28 11.63 9.08 4.56
N ASP A 29 12.07 10.31 4.78
CA ASP A 29 13.49 10.66 4.86
C ASP A 29 14.22 10.00 6.05
N ARG A 30 13.51 9.82 7.17
CA ARG A 30 14.04 9.15 8.37
C ARG A 30 13.91 7.63 8.25
N LEU A 31 12.80 7.15 7.70
CA LEU A 31 12.54 5.73 7.49
C LEU A 31 13.65 5.08 6.68
N VAL A 32 13.99 5.64 5.52
CA VAL A 32 15.01 5.08 4.62
C VAL A 32 16.38 5.03 5.29
N LYS A 33 16.77 6.08 6.03
CA LYS A 33 18.01 6.10 6.81
C LYS A 33 18.02 5.04 7.89
N HIS A 34 16.90 4.85 8.58
CA HIS A 34 16.77 3.85 9.63
C HIS A 34 16.87 2.43 9.06
N VAL A 35 16.18 2.14 7.98
CA VAL A 35 16.25 0.85 7.25
C VAL A 35 17.70 0.52 6.87
N LYS A 36 18.42 1.50 6.32
CA LYS A 36 19.85 1.35 5.98
C LYS A 36 20.69 1.06 7.20
N ALA A 37 20.49 1.80 8.29
CA ALA A 37 21.24 1.63 9.55
C ALA A 37 21.02 0.26 10.20
N GLN A 38 19.84 -0.34 10.00
CA GLN A 38 19.51 -1.70 10.46
C GLN A 38 20.05 -2.81 9.54
N GLY A 39 20.75 -2.47 8.46
CA GLY A 39 21.31 -3.43 7.52
C GLY A 39 20.29 -4.10 6.61
N MET A 40 19.09 -3.53 6.50
CA MET A 40 18.09 -3.98 5.52
C MET A 40 18.41 -3.41 4.14
N ASP A 41 18.14 -4.15 3.10
CA ASP A 41 18.38 -3.77 1.70
C ASP A 41 17.10 -3.39 0.94
N ALA A 42 15.94 -3.61 1.55
CA ALA A 42 14.63 -3.31 0.96
C ALA A 42 13.61 -2.91 2.02
N VAL A 43 12.59 -2.16 1.62
CA VAL A 43 11.42 -1.83 2.45
C VAL A 43 10.24 -1.50 1.56
N ALA A 44 9.02 -1.87 1.99
CA ALA A 44 7.79 -1.41 1.35
C ALA A 44 7.23 -0.17 2.05
N VAL A 45 6.49 0.64 1.28
CA VAL A 45 5.55 1.63 1.80
C VAL A 45 4.17 1.31 1.22
N THR A 46 3.18 1.18 2.11
CA THR A 46 1.83 0.71 1.81
C THR A 46 0.82 1.60 2.53
N ASP A 47 0.78 2.88 2.19
CA ASP A 47 -0.09 3.85 2.83
C ASP A 47 -1.57 3.52 2.64
N HIS A 48 -2.40 3.94 3.60
CA HIS A 48 -3.84 3.73 3.60
C HIS A 48 -4.52 4.39 2.39
N GLY A 49 -5.01 3.58 1.47
CA GLY A 49 -5.83 3.98 0.32
C GLY A 49 -5.15 4.93 -0.68
N ASN A 50 -3.85 5.20 -0.55
CA ASN A 50 -3.19 6.19 -1.40
C ASN A 50 -1.76 5.81 -1.79
N LEU A 51 -1.25 6.51 -2.83
CA LEU A 51 0.12 6.40 -3.35
C LEU A 51 0.84 7.76 -3.31
N HIS A 52 0.42 8.68 -2.44
CA HIS A 52 0.88 10.07 -2.44
C HIS A 52 2.38 10.20 -2.19
N GLY A 53 2.94 9.37 -1.32
CA GLY A 53 4.36 9.35 -0.99
C GLY A 53 5.23 8.52 -1.92
N ALA A 54 4.66 7.81 -2.91
CA ALA A 54 5.38 6.77 -3.66
C ALA A 54 6.60 7.29 -4.43
N VAL A 55 6.49 8.45 -5.09
CA VAL A 55 7.59 9.04 -5.86
C VAL A 55 8.70 9.55 -4.94
N GLU A 56 8.33 10.24 -3.86
CA GLU A 56 9.29 10.71 -2.84
C GLU A 56 10.02 9.51 -2.23
N PHE A 57 9.29 8.49 -1.81
CA PHE A 57 9.85 7.27 -1.24
C PHE A 57 10.82 6.58 -2.19
N TYR A 58 10.40 6.40 -3.47
CA TYR A 58 11.26 5.78 -4.49
C TYR A 58 12.59 6.50 -4.63
N ASN A 59 12.58 7.82 -4.76
CA ASN A 59 13.79 8.62 -4.93
C ASN A 59 14.69 8.56 -3.69
N LEU A 60 14.13 8.68 -2.49
CA LEU A 60 14.87 8.60 -1.23
C LEU A 60 15.53 7.23 -1.02
N ALA A 61 14.78 6.15 -1.29
CA ALA A 61 15.29 4.79 -1.13
C ALA A 61 16.42 4.49 -2.13
N ARG A 62 16.23 4.84 -3.40
CA ARG A 62 17.26 4.66 -4.44
C ARG A 62 18.53 5.45 -4.14
N ALA A 63 18.43 6.66 -3.59
CA ALA A 63 19.59 7.47 -3.20
C ALA A 63 20.41 6.86 -2.05
N GLN A 64 19.85 5.90 -1.31
CA GLN A 64 20.50 5.18 -0.21
C GLN A 64 20.81 3.72 -0.56
N ASP A 65 20.72 3.31 -1.82
CA ASP A 65 20.86 1.91 -2.28
C ASP A 65 19.92 0.93 -1.57
N ILE A 66 18.72 1.41 -1.19
CA ILE A 66 17.63 0.59 -0.66
C ILE A 66 16.68 0.28 -1.81
N LYS A 67 16.26 -0.99 -1.94
CA LYS A 67 15.23 -1.40 -2.90
C LYS A 67 13.86 -0.92 -2.42
N PRO A 68 13.22 0.06 -3.10
CA PRO A 68 11.85 0.45 -2.77
C PRO A 68 10.86 -0.60 -3.28
N ILE A 69 9.93 -0.99 -2.42
CA ILE A 69 8.77 -1.80 -2.79
C ILE A 69 7.55 -0.89 -2.68
N LEU A 70 6.96 -0.56 -3.83
CA LEU A 70 5.81 0.34 -3.90
C LEU A 70 4.52 -0.45 -3.71
N GLY A 71 3.66 -0.01 -2.81
CA GLY A 71 2.40 -0.65 -2.52
C GLY A 71 1.35 0.30 -1.99
N ILE A 72 0.20 -0.26 -1.66
CA ILE A 72 -0.95 0.42 -1.06
C ILE A 72 -1.63 -0.54 -0.10
N GLU A 73 -2.13 -0.05 1.02
CA GLU A 73 -3.13 -0.76 1.80
C GLU A 73 -4.51 -0.33 1.32
N ALA A 74 -5.09 -1.14 0.45
CA ALA A 74 -6.35 -0.84 -0.20
C ALA A 74 -7.55 -1.09 0.73
N TYR A 75 -8.55 -0.21 0.65
CA TYR A 75 -9.88 -0.46 1.22
C TYR A 75 -10.71 -1.22 0.20
N VAL A 76 -11.11 -2.45 0.52
CA VAL A 76 -11.94 -3.30 -0.35
C VAL A 76 -13.36 -3.32 0.19
N ALA A 77 -14.30 -2.80 -0.60
CA ALA A 77 -15.71 -2.78 -0.22
C ALA A 77 -16.25 -4.21 -0.07
N PRO A 78 -17.09 -4.48 0.95
CA PRO A 78 -17.75 -5.76 1.09
C PRO A 78 -18.73 -6.00 -0.07
N ASP A 79 -18.91 -7.26 -0.45
CA ASP A 79 -19.96 -7.65 -1.39
C ASP A 79 -21.31 -7.60 -0.67
N ILE A 80 -22.22 -6.78 -1.16
CA ILE A 80 -23.58 -6.64 -0.62
C ILE A 80 -24.57 -7.39 -1.51
N GLY A 81 -24.90 -8.61 -1.11
CA GLY A 81 -25.93 -9.45 -1.75
C GLY A 81 -25.57 -9.87 -3.18
N ASN A 82 -26.61 -10.23 -3.97
CA ASN A 82 -26.46 -10.69 -5.35
C ASN A 82 -26.16 -9.58 -6.36
N ASN A 83 -26.08 -8.34 -5.91
CA ASN A 83 -25.81 -7.19 -6.76
C ASN A 83 -24.46 -6.57 -6.36
N LYS A 84 -23.55 -6.62 -7.34
CA LYS A 84 -22.35 -5.81 -7.53
C LYS A 84 -22.03 -4.90 -6.35
N SER A 85 -20.88 -5.11 -5.75
CA SER A 85 -20.31 -4.25 -4.73
C SER A 85 -20.55 -2.76 -5.07
N ASP A 86 -21.58 -2.18 -4.48
CA ASP A 86 -21.73 -0.73 -4.54
C ASP A 86 -20.72 -0.13 -3.57
N ARG A 87 -19.57 0.25 -4.11
CA ARG A 87 -18.48 0.87 -3.36
C ARG A 87 -18.90 2.14 -2.66
N THR A 88 -20.00 2.76 -3.09
CA THR A 88 -20.55 3.99 -2.53
C THR A 88 -21.70 3.71 -1.55
N ASN A 89 -22.09 2.46 -1.36
CA ASN A 89 -23.19 2.11 -0.47
C ASN A 89 -22.89 2.58 0.96
N ARG A 90 -23.91 3.24 1.55
CA ARG A 90 -23.88 3.82 2.90
C ARG A 90 -24.44 2.89 3.96
N GLU A 91 -24.96 1.71 3.57
CA GLU A 91 -25.48 0.76 4.53
C GLU A 91 -24.36 0.21 5.42
N PHE A 92 -24.66 0.16 6.70
CA PHE A 92 -23.73 -0.43 7.67
C PHE A 92 -23.64 -1.93 7.45
N THR A 93 -22.51 -2.41 6.97
CA THR A 93 -22.26 -3.83 6.66
C THR A 93 -21.67 -4.60 7.83
N GLY A 94 -21.47 -3.96 8.99
CA GLY A 94 -20.73 -4.53 10.12
C GLY A 94 -19.20 -4.46 9.98
N VAL A 95 -18.71 -4.02 8.82
CA VAL A 95 -17.28 -3.81 8.59
C VAL A 95 -16.97 -2.34 8.87
N SER A 96 -16.15 -2.10 9.88
CA SER A 96 -15.69 -0.76 10.22
C SER A 96 -14.67 -0.23 9.18
N ASP A 97 -14.42 1.06 9.22
CA ASP A 97 -13.28 1.70 8.54
C ASP A 97 -13.28 1.64 7.00
N GLY A 98 -14.44 1.54 6.40
CA GLY A 98 -14.61 1.67 4.95
C GLY A 98 -14.43 0.40 4.14
N GLY A 99 -14.17 -0.75 4.75
CA GLY A 99 -14.04 -2.03 4.07
C GLY A 99 -12.97 -2.93 4.66
N PHE A 100 -12.69 -4.02 3.96
CA PHE A 100 -11.57 -4.91 4.28
C PHE A 100 -10.26 -4.29 3.82
N HIS A 101 -9.18 -4.52 4.56
CA HIS A 101 -7.85 -4.06 4.21
C HIS A 101 -7.10 -5.13 3.42
N LEU A 102 -6.52 -4.74 2.29
CA LEU A 102 -5.72 -5.61 1.45
C LEU A 102 -4.45 -4.88 1.03
N VAL A 103 -3.30 -5.42 1.41
CA VAL A 103 -2.02 -4.89 0.96
C VAL A 103 -1.74 -5.37 -0.46
N LEU A 104 -1.48 -4.44 -1.36
CA LEU A 104 -1.10 -4.70 -2.74
C LEU A 104 0.31 -4.13 -2.99
N LEU A 105 1.23 -4.97 -3.46
CA LEU A 105 2.60 -4.59 -3.78
C LEU A 105 2.83 -4.71 -5.29
N ALA A 106 3.51 -3.73 -5.88
CA ALA A 106 3.94 -3.82 -7.26
C ALA A 106 5.17 -4.72 -7.39
N GLU A 107 5.04 -5.82 -8.12
CA GLU A 107 6.14 -6.73 -8.44
C GLU A 107 7.04 -6.17 -9.55
N ASN A 108 6.42 -5.44 -10.49
CA ASN A 108 7.06 -4.92 -11.70
C ASN A 108 6.35 -3.65 -12.22
N ASN A 109 6.81 -3.10 -13.35
CA ASN A 109 6.23 -1.89 -13.94
C ASN A 109 4.75 -2.06 -14.34
N GLN A 110 4.33 -3.26 -14.74
CA GLN A 110 2.90 -3.53 -15.02
C GLN A 110 2.08 -3.44 -13.73
N GLY A 111 2.57 -4.01 -12.65
CA GLY A 111 1.94 -3.91 -11.32
C GLY A 111 1.87 -2.46 -10.84
N TRP A 112 2.92 -1.68 -11.02
CA TRP A 112 2.90 -0.25 -10.71
C TRP A 112 1.82 0.51 -11.51
N ALA A 113 1.77 0.29 -12.83
CA ALA A 113 0.72 0.90 -13.66
C ALA A 113 -0.69 0.48 -13.23
N ASN A 114 -0.86 -0.76 -12.78
CA ASN A 114 -2.13 -1.27 -12.28
C ASN A 114 -2.48 -0.68 -10.90
N LEU A 115 -1.53 -0.49 -9.99
CA LEU A 115 -1.76 0.23 -8.72
C LEU A 115 -2.24 1.66 -8.97
N LEU A 116 -1.65 2.38 -9.92
CA LEU A 116 -2.09 3.73 -10.28
C LEU A 116 -3.55 3.74 -10.75
N LYS A 117 -3.94 2.78 -11.60
CA LYS A 117 -5.34 2.64 -12.08
C LYS A 117 -6.30 2.31 -10.96
N LEU A 118 -5.95 1.35 -10.11
CA LEU A 118 -6.76 0.93 -8.96
C LEU A 118 -6.96 2.08 -7.97
N SER A 119 -5.88 2.79 -7.61
CA SER A 119 -5.95 3.95 -6.72
C SER A 119 -6.78 5.07 -7.33
N SER A 120 -6.58 5.40 -8.62
CA SER A 120 -7.37 6.43 -9.30
C SER A 120 -8.85 6.08 -9.36
N ASP A 121 -9.18 4.83 -9.71
CA ASP A 121 -10.58 4.36 -9.75
C ASP A 121 -11.23 4.40 -8.36
N ALA A 122 -10.49 4.04 -7.31
CA ALA A 122 -10.98 4.11 -5.93
C ALA A 122 -11.34 5.54 -5.51
N PHE A 123 -10.54 6.53 -5.91
CA PHE A 123 -10.82 7.94 -5.63
C PHE A 123 -11.95 8.51 -6.48
N ILE A 124 -12.01 8.17 -7.77
CA ILE A 124 -12.99 8.75 -8.70
C ILE A 124 -14.36 8.09 -8.56
N ASN A 125 -14.40 6.77 -8.49
CA ASN A 125 -15.63 5.99 -8.58
C ASN A 125 -16.04 5.30 -7.27
N GLY A 126 -15.12 5.17 -6.30
CA GLY A 126 -15.32 4.39 -5.08
C GLY A 126 -15.25 5.20 -3.78
N PHE A 127 -15.10 6.52 -3.86
CA PHE A 127 -14.89 7.33 -2.66
C PHE A 127 -16.17 7.49 -1.83
N TYR A 128 -16.12 6.94 -0.62
CA TYR A 128 -17.10 7.21 0.43
C TYR A 128 -16.38 7.17 1.78
N PHE A 129 -16.07 8.34 2.34
CA PHE A 129 -15.14 8.60 3.45
C PHE A 129 -13.71 8.07 3.20
N LYS A 130 -13.55 6.97 2.51
CA LYS A 130 -12.31 6.31 2.11
C LYS A 130 -12.36 5.96 0.61
N PRO A 131 -11.21 5.94 -0.09
CA PRO A 131 -11.15 5.49 -1.48
C PRO A 131 -11.26 3.96 -1.51
N ARG A 132 -12.41 3.43 -1.91
CA ARG A 132 -12.71 1.99 -1.88
C ARG A 132 -12.60 1.35 -3.26
N MET A 133 -12.00 0.18 -3.28
CA MET A 133 -12.00 -0.72 -4.42
C MET A 133 -13.07 -1.79 -4.23
N ASP A 134 -13.50 -2.46 -5.29
CA ASP A 134 -14.29 -3.68 -5.24
C ASP A 134 -13.56 -4.85 -5.90
N LYS A 135 -14.03 -6.07 -5.66
CA LYS A 135 -13.43 -7.28 -6.23
C LYS A 135 -13.49 -7.29 -7.76
N THR A 136 -14.53 -6.71 -8.35
CA THR A 136 -14.69 -6.62 -9.82
C THR A 136 -13.62 -5.72 -10.43
N THR A 137 -13.35 -4.59 -9.81
CA THR A 137 -12.29 -3.67 -10.25
C THR A 137 -10.90 -4.25 -10.00
N LEU A 138 -10.68 -4.86 -8.83
CA LEU A 138 -9.42 -5.54 -8.51
C LEU A 138 -9.11 -6.62 -9.56
N ALA A 139 -10.08 -7.47 -9.91
CA ALA A 139 -9.90 -8.56 -10.88
C ALA A 139 -9.42 -8.08 -12.26
N LYS A 140 -9.69 -6.84 -12.65
CA LYS A 140 -9.25 -6.27 -13.93
C LYS A 140 -7.77 -5.91 -13.96
N TRP A 141 -7.16 -5.66 -12.79
CA TRP A 141 -5.85 -5.05 -12.69
C TRP A 141 -4.88 -5.80 -11.76
N THR A 142 -4.95 -7.15 -11.73
CA THR A 142 -4.15 -8.01 -10.84
C THR A 142 -2.74 -8.31 -11.36
N SER A 143 -2.53 -8.21 -12.67
CA SER A 143 -1.24 -8.57 -13.29
C SER A 143 -0.08 -7.74 -12.71
N GLY A 144 0.99 -8.43 -12.29
CA GLY A 144 2.17 -7.80 -11.67
C GLY A 144 1.95 -7.28 -10.27
N LEU A 145 0.88 -7.73 -9.59
CA LEU A 145 0.62 -7.41 -8.19
C LEU A 145 0.78 -8.65 -7.31
N ILE A 146 1.33 -8.43 -6.14
CA ILE A 146 1.35 -9.37 -5.01
C ILE A 146 0.35 -8.85 -3.98
N ALA A 147 -0.56 -9.72 -3.55
CA ALA A 147 -1.55 -9.39 -2.52
C ALA A 147 -1.21 -10.09 -1.20
N ILE A 148 -1.29 -9.34 -0.10
CA ILE A 148 -1.07 -9.83 1.26
C ILE A 148 -2.30 -9.44 2.10
N ASN A 149 -2.79 -10.36 2.92
CA ASN A 149 -3.85 -10.02 3.87
C ASN A 149 -3.30 -9.00 4.88
N GLY A 150 -3.86 -7.81 4.89
CA GLY A 150 -3.33 -6.67 5.65
C GLY A 150 -3.93 -6.50 7.04
N HIS A 151 -5.04 -7.16 7.32
CA HIS A 151 -5.78 -6.99 8.58
C HIS A 151 -6.42 -8.31 9.03
N LEU A 152 -6.36 -8.54 10.33
CA LEU A 152 -7.08 -9.65 11.00
C LEU A 152 -8.47 -9.20 11.41
#